data_b057e669a5d17d37e15276685cf62295
#
_entry.id   b057e669a5d17d37e15276685cf62295
#
_cell.length_a   1.000
_cell.length_b   1.000
_cell.length_c   1.000
_cell.angle_alpha   90.00
_cell.angle_beta   90.00
_cell.angle_gamma   90.00
#
_symmetry.space_group_name_H-M   'P 1'
#
loop_
_entity.id
_entity.type
_entity.pdbx_description
1 polymer ?
#
loop_
_entity_poly.entity_id
_entity_poly.type
_entity_poly.pdbx_seq_one_letter_code
_entity_poly.pdbx_strand_id
1 'polypeptide(L)'
;GKISMKKRSRIIPVLCTLLVATFLFGTVSATNISMIGNTVTEPPLTQEELEHISECNALIEQQLARDNLTRAIYNNYLSMSVITQENGYYCGPATACMVAKTLGLGTYTQKEMASLLGTTTSGTSGAQICNTLNSLLSKTSDTRRFQRVTISTAALETSVRSSLRNDFPLTLNVKEMPNYTSGSGHFIAVKGYYFNTSTDFKTITICDPHPTYSGTYTYTLEEMETAVESSNGYYNRLDASTV
;
A
#
# COMPACT_ATOMS: atom_id res chain seq x y z
N GLY A 1 -67.69 -36.50 50.80
CA GLY A 1 -66.41 -37.10 50.65
C GLY A 1 -65.97 -37.05 49.19
N LYS A 2 -64.98 -36.20 48.86
CA LYS A 2 -64.38 -36.18 47.53
C LYS A 2 -63.03 -36.89 47.61
N ILE A 3 -62.91 -37.97 46.86
CA ILE A 3 -61.64 -38.73 46.71
C ILE A 3 -60.83 -38.06 45.65
N SER A 4 -59.65 -37.58 46.05
CA SER A 4 -58.68 -36.96 45.12
C SER A 4 -57.77 -38.08 44.58
N MET A 5 -57.79 -38.31 43.26
CA MET A 5 -56.88 -39.21 42.60
C MET A 5 -55.57 -38.50 42.22
N LYS A 6 -54.51 -38.91 42.85
CA LYS A 6 -53.13 -38.47 42.57
C LYS A 6 -52.64 -39.10 41.26
N LYS A 7 -52.46 -38.32 40.18
CA LYS A 7 -51.81 -38.74 38.93
C LYS A 7 -50.33 -38.91 39.19
N ARG A 8 -49.82 -40.11 39.02
CA ARG A 8 -48.38 -40.45 39.01
C ARG A 8 -47.83 -40.16 37.61
N SER A 9 -47.01 -39.10 37.50
CA SER A 9 -46.21 -38.83 36.32
C SER A 9 -45.05 -39.82 36.21
N ARG A 10 -45.02 -40.59 35.13
CA ARG A 10 -43.86 -41.43 34.78
C ARG A 10 -42.83 -40.59 34.06
N ILE A 11 -41.69 -40.36 34.69
CA ILE A 11 -40.54 -39.75 34.09
C ILE A 11 -39.82 -40.84 33.27
N ILE A 12 -39.81 -40.70 31.95
CA ILE A 12 -39.00 -41.48 31.03
C ILE A 12 -37.63 -40.81 30.93
N PRO A 13 -36.52 -41.50 31.27
CA PRO A 13 -35.21 -40.89 31.03
C PRO A 13 -34.91 -40.93 29.53
N VAL A 14 -34.86 -39.76 28.92
CA VAL A 14 -34.31 -39.62 27.58
C VAL A 14 -32.79 -39.74 27.69
N LEU A 15 -32.28 -40.86 27.20
CA LEU A 15 -30.85 -41.10 27.08
C LEU A 15 -30.32 -40.23 25.95
N CYS A 16 -29.72 -39.07 26.32
CA CYS A 16 -29.08 -38.17 25.36
C CYS A 16 -27.71 -38.77 25.03
N THR A 17 -27.62 -39.52 23.93
CA THR A 17 -26.33 -39.94 23.35
C THR A 17 -25.64 -38.72 22.79
N LEU A 18 -24.63 -38.22 23.52
CA LEU A 18 -23.73 -37.20 23.05
C LEU A 18 -22.85 -37.80 21.94
N LEU A 19 -23.16 -37.51 20.69
CA LEU A 19 -22.26 -37.73 19.56
C LEU A 19 -21.15 -36.69 19.66
N VAL A 20 -20.00 -37.06 20.21
CA VAL A 20 -18.78 -36.26 20.15
C VAL A 20 -18.26 -36.37 18.73
N ALA A 21 -18.63 -35.41 17.86
CA ALA A 21 -17.97 -35.22 16.59
C ALA A 21 -16.57 -34.65 16.87
N THR A 22 -15.55 -35.50 16.82
CA THR A 22 -14.15 -35.09 16.80
C THR A 22 -13.90 -34.39 15.45
N PHE A 23 -14.03 -33.06 15.44
CA PHE A 23 -13.49 -32.25 14.36
C PHE A 23 -11.95 -32.35 14.46
N LEU A 24 -11.38 -33.15 13.59
CA LEU A 24 -9.95 -33.03 13.25
C LEU A 24 -9.74 -31.66 12.61
N PHE A 25 -9.43 -30.67 13.44
CA PHE A 25 -8.83 -29.45 12.96
C PHE A 25 -7.46 -29.82 12.38
N GLY A 26 -7.41 -30.03 11.08
CA GLY A 26 -6.16 -30.01 10.38
C GLY A 26 -5.50 -28.68 10.69
N THR A 27 -4.42 -28.69 11.45
CA THR A 27 -3.55 -27.54 11.62
C THR A 27 -2.98 -27.24 10.23
N VAL A 28 -3.59 -26.29 9.51
CA VAL A 28 -2.91 -25.62 8.42
C VAL A 28 -1.71 -24.97 9.11
N SER A 29 -0.53 -25.58 8.95
CA SER A 29 0.73 -24.92 9.29
C SER A 29 0.77 -23.65 8.45
N ALA A 30 0.45 -22.53 9.05
CA ALA A 30 0.82 -21.25 8.51
C ALA A 30 2.35 -21.32 8.37
N THR A 31 2.84 -21.51 7.15
CA THR A 31 4.24 -21.32 6.85
C THR A 31 4.54 -19.91 7.27
N ASN A 32 5.23 -19.73 8.40
CA ASN A 32 5.76 -18.45 8.81
C ASN A 32 6.70 -17.99 7.69
N ILE A 33 6.17 -17.19 6.76
CA ILE A 33 7.00 -16.50 5.79
C ILE A 33 7.85 -15.55 6.62
N SER A 34 9.08 -15.95 6.87
CA SER A 34 10.05 -15.10 7.56
C SER A 34 10.18 -13.82 6.75
N MET A 35 9.74 -12.72 7.31
CA MET A 35 9.94 -11.39 6.73
C MET A 35 11.42 -11.06 6.83
N ILE A 36 12.17 -11.37 5.77
CA ILE A 36 13.56 -10.89 5.65
C ILE A 36 13.55 -9.38 5.42
N GLY A 37 12.44 -8.86 4.88
CA GLY A 37 12.22 -7.45 4.59
C GLY A 37 13.08 -6.93 3.43
N ASN A 38 12.95 -5.66 3.14
CA ASN A 38 13.72 -4.97 2.10
C ASN A 38 14.96 -4.32 2.73
N THR A 39 16.12 -4.94 2.58
CA THR A 39 17.42 -4.45 3.09
C THR A 39 18.26 -3.76 2.01
N VAL A 40 17.70 -3.55 0.82
CA VAL A 40 18.39 -2.88 -0.29
C VAL A 40 18.62 -1.42 0.07
N THR A 41 19.87 -0.98 -0.06
CA THR A 41 20.24 0.43 0.09
C THR A 41 19.76 1.22 -1.12
N GLU A 42 18.99 2.29 -0.89
CA GLU A 42 18.63 3.23 -1.95
C GLU A 42 19.87 4.00 -2.42
N PRO A 43 20.11 4.11 -3.73
CA PRO A 43 21.14 5.00 -4.23
C PRO A 43 20.78 6.46 -3.89
N PRO A 44 21.75 7.33 -3.57
CA PRO A 44 21.47 8.74 -3.34
C PRO A 44 20.89 9.40 -4.60
N LEU A 45 20.14 10.50 -4.41
CA LEU A 45 19.70 11.33 -5.52
C LEU A 45 20.92 12.07 -6.10
N THR A 46 21.01 12.10 -7.42
CA THR A 46 22.02 12.91 -8.14
C THR A 46 21.68 14.39 -8.09
N GLN A 47 22.65 15.25 -8.40
CA GLN A 47 22.40 16.70 -8.48
C GLN A 47 21.35 17.03 -9.53
N GLU A 48 21.37 16.36 -10.68
CA GLU A 48 20.37 16.51 -11.75
C GLU A 48 18.96 16.11 -11.28
N GLU A 49 18.83 14.98 -10.56
CA GLU A 49 17.55 14.57 -9.96
C GLU A 49 17.04 15.61 -8.95
N LEU A 50 17.92 16.20 -8.12
CA LEU A 50 17.56 17.23 -7.14
C LEU A 50 17.06 18.52 -7.80
N GLU A 51 17.73 18.98 -8.86
CA GLU A 51 17.32 20.14 -9.66
C GLU A 51 15.95 19.89 -10.30
N HIS A 52 15.78 18.75 -10.95
CA HIS A 52 14.50 18.37 -11.56
C HIS A 52 13.36 18.22 -10.53
N ILE A 53 13.63 17.70 -9.33
CA ILE A 53 12.65 17.65 -8.23
C ILE A 53 12.22 19.07 -7.84
N SER A 54 13.15 20.01 -7.76
CA SER A 54 12.85 21.41 -7.43
C SER A 54 11.93 22.06 -8.48
N GLU A 55 12.20 21.86 -9.76
CA GLU A 55 11.35 22.32 -10.86
C GLU A 55 9.94 21.72 -10.78
N CYS A 56 9.84 20.42 -10.59
CA CYS A 56 8.56 19.72 -10.43
C CYS A 56 7.78 20.23 -9.20
N ASN A 57 8.44 20.50 -8.08
CA ASN A 57 7.78 21.08 -6.90
C ASN A 57 7.16 22.43 -7.22
N ALA A 58 7.87 23.32 -7.92
CA ALA A 58 7.33 24.61 -8.33
C ALA A 58 6.09 24.49 -9.24
N LEU A 59 6.10 23.53 -10.17
CA LEU A 59 4.93 23.21 -11.01
C LEU A 59 3.75 22.71 -10.20
N ILE A 60 3.99 21.79 -9.25
CA ILE A 60 2.96 21.26 -8.35
C ILE A 60 2.35 22.38 -7.51
N GLU A 61 3.15 23.24 -6.92
CA GLU A 61 2.67 24.37 -6.11
C GLU A 61 1.78 25.30 -6.92
N GLN A 62 2.18 25.64 -8.16
CA GLN A 62 1.36 26.47 -9.06
C GLN A 62 0.03 25.80 -9.41
N GLN A 63 0.01 24.49 -9.66
CA GLN A 63 -1.22 23.74 -9.93
C GLN A 63 -2.14 23.72 -8.70
N LEU A 64 -1.59 23.42 -7.52
CA LEU A 64 -2.36 23.34 -6.29
C LEU A 64 -2.85 24.71 -5.80
N ALA A 65 -2.10 25.78 -6.01
CA ALA A 65 -2.52 27.15 -5.69
C ALA A 65 -3.80 27.54 -6.45
N ARG A 66 -3.91 27.19 -7.72
CA ARG A 66 -5.12 27.44 -8.53
C ARG A 66 -6.33 26.68 -7.99
N ASP A 67 -6.13 25.43 -7.54
CA ASP A 67 -7.20 24.60 -6.99
C ASP A 67 -7.67 25.11 -5.62
N ASN A 68 -6.74 25.56 -4.76
CA ASN A 68 -7.04 26.03 -3.40
C ASN A 68 -7.97 27.25 -3.34
N LEU A 69 -8.11 27.99 -4.45
CA LEU A 69 -9.03 29.13 -4.53
C LEU A 69 -10.50 28.74 -4.53
N THR A 70 -10.85 27.46 -4.73
CA THR A 70 -12.22 27.05 -5.02
C THR A 70 -12.78 25.94 -4.13
N ARG A 71 -11.97 25.24 -3.35
CA ARG A 71 -12.39 24.06 -2.58
C ARG A 71 -11.74 24.00 -1.21
N ALA A 72 -12.51 23.49 -0.22
CA ALA A 72 -12.00 23.12 1.11
C ALA A 72 -11.69 21.61 1.23
N ILE A 73 -12.26 20.77 0.35
CA ILE A 73 -12.10 19.32 0.39
C ILE A 73 -11.54 18.84 -0.95
N TYR A 74 -10.51 18.04 -0.87
CA TYR A 74 -9.85 17.37 -2.00
C TYR A 74 -9.80 15.87 -1.74
N ASN A 75 -10.23 15.08 -2.70
CA ASN A 75 -10.12 13.63 -2.64
C ASN A 75 -10.03 13.03 -4.06
N ASN A 76 -9.37 11.91 -4.16
CA ASN A 76 -9.44 11.01 -5.30
C ASN A 76 -9.08 9.58 -4.87
N TYR A 77 -9.65 8.58 -5.53
CA TYR A 77 -9.42 7.15 -5.25
C TYR A 77 -9.32 6.38 -6.55
N LEU A 78 -8.21 5.68 -6.71
CA LEU A 78 -7.96 4.79 -7.84
C LEU A 78 -8.57 3.41 -7.61
N SER A 79 -9.05 2.79 -8.68
CA SER A 79 -9.47 1.38 -8.66
C SER A 79 -8.23 0.48 -8.65
N MET A 80 -7.72 0.22 -7.44
CA MET A 80 -6.57 -0.65 -7.21
C MET A 80 -6.95 -1.79 -6.28
N SER A 81 -6.62 -3.02 -6.65
CA SER A 81 -6.80 -4.22 -5.82
C SER A 81 -5.49 -4.61 -5.18
N VAL A 82 -5.54 -5.04 -3.92
CA VAL A 82 -4.36 -5.53 -3.20
C VAL A 82 -3.87 -6.86 -3.82
N ILE A 83 -2.57 -6.99 -3.93
CA ILE A 83 -1.86 -8.23 -4.28
C ILE A 83 -0.93 -8.55 -3.12
N THR A 84 -1.22 -9.63 -2.38
CA THR A 84 -0.37 -10.08 -1.27
C THR A 84 0.97 -10.59 -1.79
N GLN A 85 2.09 -10.19 -1.18
CA GLN A 85 3.41 -10.67 -1.57
C GLN A 85 3.57 -12.17 -1.34
N GLU A 86 4.24 -12.85 -2.28
CA GLU A 86 4.39 -14.31 -2.30
C GLU A 86 5.51 -14.82 -1.37
N ASN A 87 6.45 -13.97 -1.00
CA ASN A 87 7.57 -14.31 -0.11
C ASN A 87 8.09 -13.08 0.65
N GLY A 88 9.06 -13.26 1.56
CA GLY A 88 9.53 -12.25 2.50
C GLY A 88 10.23 -11.02 1.89
N TYR A 89 10.59 -11.04 0.59
CA TYR A 89 11.30 -9.95 -0.09
C TYR A 89 10.59 -9.46 -1.38
N TYR A 90 9.33 -9.87 -1.61
CA TYR A 90 8.54 -9.49 -2.80
C TYR A 90 7.59 -8.31 -2.56
N CYS A 91 7.75 -7.50 -1.51
CA CYS A 91 6.96 -6.29 -1.34
C CYS A 91 7.07 -5.34 -2.54
N GLY A 92 8.30 -5.13 -3.07
CA GLY A 92 8.52 -4.35 -4.29
C GLY A 92 7.81 -4.91 -5.53
N PRO A 93 8.03 -6.18 -5.90
CA PRO A 93 7.31 -6.85 -6.98
C PRO A 93 5.78 -6.79 -6.85
N ALA A 94 5.22 -7.08 -5.67
CA ALA A 94 3.78 -7.04 -5.43
C ALA A 94 3.22 -5.61 -5.61
N THR A 95 3.90 -4.62 -5.04
CA THR A 95 3.53 -3.19 -5.20
C THR A 95 3.61 -2.74 -6.66
N ALA A 96 4.69 -3.10 -7.36
CA ALA A 96 4.82 -2.75 -8.78
C ALA A 96 3.75 -3.46 -9.66
N CYS A 97 3.35 -4.70 -9.34
CA CYS A 97 2.23 -5.37 -10.00
C CYS A 97 0.90 -4.62 -9.81
N MET A 98 0.60 -4.17 -8.59
CA MET A 98 -0.60 -3.38 -8.30
C MET A 98 -0.63 -2.08 -9.11
N VAL A 99 0.49 -1.36 -9.14
CA VAL A 99 0.66 -0.10 -9.87
C VAL A 99 0.56 -0.32 -11.38
N ALA A 100 1.29 -1.29 -11.93
CA ALA A 100 1.27 -1.60 -13.36
C ALA A 100 -0.15 -1.95 -13.84
N LYS A 101 -0.88 -2.78 -13.08
CA LYS A 101 -2.26 -3.13 -13.38
C LYS A 101 -3.19 -1.91 -13.34
N THR A 102 -3.03 -1.04 -12.35
CA THR A 102 -3.84 0.18 -12.19
C THR A 102 -3.64 1.16 -13.34
N LEU A 103 -2.42 1.28 -13.83
CA LEU A 103 -2.07 2.13 -14.99
C LEU A 103 -2.31 1.47 -16.36
N GLY A 104 -2.85 0.24 -16.38
CA GLY A 104 -3.10 -0.48 -17.65
C GLY A 104 -1.83 -0.92 -18.37
N LEU A 105 -0.69 -1.04 -17.67
CA LEU A 105 0.60 -1.45 -18.25
C LEU A 105 0.73 -2.96 -18.46
N GLY A 106 -0.27 -3.72 -18.06
CA GLY A 106 -0.33 -5.18 -18.15
C GLY A 106 -0.54 -5.84 -16.79
N THR A 107 -0.72 -7.16 -16.83
CA THR A 107 -0.83 -8.01 -15.64
C THR A 107 0.39 -8.92 -15.60
N TYR A 108 1.14 -8.83 -14.51
CA TYR A 108 2.37 -9.58 -14.27
C TYR A 108 2.19 -10.48 -13.06
N THR A 109 2.79 -11.66 -13.09
CA THR A 109 3.08 -12.43 -11.88
C THR A 109 4.17 -11.70 -11.08
N GLN A 110 4.22 -11.92 -9.77
CA GLN A 110 5.28 -11.30 -8.94
C GLN A 110 6.68 -11.78 -9.35
N LYS A 111 6.80 -13.01 -9.84
CA LYS A 111 8.06 -13.56 -10.35
C LYS A 111 8.54 -12.84 -11.62
N GLU A 112 7.64 -12.57 -12.56
CA GLU A 112 7.96 -11.78 -13.77
C GLU A 112 8.35 -10.36 -13.40
N MET A 113 7.59 -9.72 -12.52
CA MET A 113 7.88 -8.37 -12.04
C MET A 113 9.22 -8.33 -11.27
N ALA A 114 9.50 -9.33 -10.41
CA ALA A 114 10.77 -9.44 -9.72
C ALA A 114 11.97 -9.54 -10.69
N SER A 115 11.79 -10.26 -11.79
CA SER A 115 12.80 -10.35 -12.86
C SER A 115 13.01 -9.00 -13.56
N LEU A 116 11.95 -8.28 -13.88
CA LEU A 116 12.03 -6.94 -14.48
C LEU A 116 12.69 -5.92 -13.55
N LEU A 117 12.39 -5.98 -12.26
CA LEU A 117 12.96 -5.11 -11.22
C LEU A 117 14.41 -5.46 -10.88
N GLY A 118 14.88 -6.66 -11.21
CA GLY A 118 16.16 -7.18 -10.70
C GLY A 118 16.13 -7.44 -9.18
N THR A 119 14.97 -7.85 -8.65
CA THR A 119 14.77 -8.15 -7.23
C THR A 119 15.66 -9.30 -6.79
N THR A 120 16.32 -9.15 -5.65
CA THR A 120 17.15 -10.19 -5.01
C THR A 120 16.52 -10.64 -3.69
N THR A 121 17.16 -11.55 -2.98
CA THR A 121 16.75 -11.93 -1.62
C THR A 121 16.87 -10.78 -0.60
N SER A 122 17.63 -9.73 -0.94
CA SER A 122 17.68 -8.48 -0.16
C SER A 122 16.51 -7.54 -0.44
N GLY A 123 15.70 -7.85 -1.46
CA GLY A 123 14.53 -7.03 -1.85
C GLY A 123 14.76 -6.23 -3.14
N THR A 124 14.11 -5.07 -3.20
CA THR A 124 14.07 -4.14 -4.35
C THR A 124 14.30 -2.71 -3.85
N SER A 125 14.98 -1.86 -4.61
CA SER A 125 15.06 -0.42 -4.32
C SER A 125 13.90 0.37 -4.94
N GLY A 126 13.60 1.55 -4.41
CA GLY A 126 12.64 2.49 -5.02
C GLY A 126 13.10 2.94 -6.41
N ALA A 127 14.42 3.08 -6.62
CA ALA A 127 15.00 3.36 -7.93
C ALA A 127 14.68 2.26 -8.95
N GLN A 128 14.80 0.99 -8.58
CA GLN A 128 14.44 -0.12 -9.46
C GLN A 128 12.95 -0.11 -9.81
N ILE A 129 12.07 0.18 -8.83
CA ILE A 129 10.62 0.33 -9.07
C ILE A 129 10.36 1.49 -10.04
N CYS A 130 10.92 2.67 -9.78
CA CYS A 130 10.78 3.86 -10.61
C CYS A 130 11.19 3.59 -12.07
N ASN A 131 12.40 3.06 -12.27
CA ASN A 131 12.96 2.78 -13.59
C ASN A 131 12.16 1.73 -14.36
N THR A 132 11.73 0.66 -13.67
CA THR A 132 10.94 -0.42 -14.30
C THR A 132 9.56 0.07 -14.72
N LEU A 133 8.84 0.79 -13.85
CA LEU A 133 7.54 1.35 -14.19
C LEU A 133 7.63 2.37 -15.32
N ASN A 134 8.67 3.22 -15.34
CA ASN A 134 8.94 4.15 -16.44
C ASN A 134 9.26 3.41 -17.75
N SER A 135 10.02 2.31 -17.69
CA SER A 135 10.28 1.46 -18.86
C SER A 135 9.00 0.82 -19.40
N LEU A 136 8.05 0.44 -18.54
CA LEU A 136 6.75 -0.07 -18.98
C LEU A 136 5.88 1.04 -19.58
N LEU A 137 5.82 2.21 -18.96
CA LEU A 137 5.11 3.40 -19.47
C LEU A 137 5.64 3.81 -20.84
N SER A 138 6.96 3.78 -21.09
CA SER A 138 7.55 4.17 -22.37
C SER A 138 7.12 3.29 -23.56
N LYS A 139 6.53 2.11 -23.30
CA LYS A 139 5.98 1.21 -24.31
C LYS A 139 4.52 1.50 -24.66
N THR A 140 3.93 2.50 -24.03
CA THR A 140 2.55 2.96 -24.23
C THR A 140 2.53 4.38 -24.80
N SER A 141 1.34 4.91 -25.08
CA SER A 141 1.14 6.30 -25.44
C SER A 141 1.10 7.25 -24.22
N ASP A 142 1.19 6.73 -22.99
CA ASP A 142 1.20 7.54 -21.78
C ASP A 142 2.54 8.28 -21.66
N THR A 143 2.48 9.60 -21.61
CA THR A 143 3.67 10.46 -21.47
C THR A 143 4.10 10.62 -20.02
N ARG A 144 3.23 10.31 -19.06
CA ARG A 144 3.52 10.45 -17.62
C ARG A 144 4.66 9.54 -17.19
N ARG A 145 5.43 9.99 -16.19
CA ARG A 145 6.57 9.25 -15.64
C ARG A 145 6.56 9.30 -14.13
N PHE A 146 7.18 8.30 -13.52
CA PHE A 146 7.53 8.31 -12.10
C PHE A 146 8.80 9.11 -11.88
N GLN A 147 8.81 9.87 -10.80
CA GLN A 147 9.98 10.56 -10.26
C GLN A 147 10.25 10.03 -8.86
N ARG A 148 11.49 9.59 -8.61
CA ARG A 148 11.94 9.22 -7.27
C ARG A 148 12.30 10.48 -6.49
N VAL A 149 11.79 10.58 -5.26
CA VAL A 149 12.01 11.71 -4.36
C VAL A 149 12.24 11.23 -2.93
N THR A 150 12.66 12.16 -2.06
CA THR A 150 12.66 11.92 -0.60
C THR A 150 11.70 12.88 0.07
N ILE A 151 11.26 12.52 1.29
CA ILE A 151 10.38 13.40 2.07
C ILE A 151 11.01 14.75 2.41
N SER A 152 12.35 14.81 2.45
CA SER A 152 13.10 16.05 2.65
C SER A 152 13.20 16.93 1.38
N THR A 153 13.03 16.34 0.19
CA THR A 153 13.10 17.08 -1.08
C THR A 153 11.74 17.41 -1.65
N ALA A 154 10.69 16.68 -1.25
CA ALA A 154 9.32 16.87 -1.72
C ALA A 154 8.34 16.47 -0.60
N ALA A 155 7.41 17.36 -0.25
CA ALA A 155 6.38 17.07 0.75
C ALA A 155 5.44 15.96 0.26
N LEU A 156 5.12 15.01 1.14
CA LEU A 156 4.23 13.88 0.81
C LEU A 156 2.81 14.38 0.46
N GLU A 157 2.30 15.38 1.17
CA GLU A 157 0.99 15.97 0.90
C GLU A 157 0.83 16.43 -0.54
N THR A 158 1.74 17.29 -1.01
CA THR A 158 1.70 17.87 -2.35
C THR A 158 1.91 16.81 -3.42
N SER A 159 2.78 15.84 -3.16
CA SER A 159 3.06 14.70 -4.04
C SER A 159 1.84 13.79 -4.21
N VAL A 160 1.14 13.46 -3.12
CA VAL A 160 -0.09 12.65 -3.13
C VAL A 160 -1.19 13.37 -3.91
N ARG A 161 -1.43 14.66 -3.61
CA ARG A 161 -2.43 15.46 -4.33
C ARG A 161 -2.13 15.54 -5.81
N SER A 162 -0.91 15.90 -6.19
CA SER A 162 -0.52 16.03 -7.59
C SER A 162 -0.63 14.71 -8.34
N SER A 163 -0.13 13.61 -7.79
CA SER A 163 -0.17 12.31 -8.44
C SER A 163 -1.61 11.80 -8.60
N LEU A 164 -2.35 11.70 -7.52
CA LEU A 164 -3.68 11.08 -7.54
C LEU A 164 -4.73 11.91 -8.30
N ARG A 165 -4.63 13.27 -8.32
CA ARG A 165 -5.51 14.07 -9.18
C ARG A 165 -5.33 13.80 -10.68
N ASN A 166 -4.17 13.27 -11.06
CA ASN A 166 -3.85 12.85 -12.42
C ASN A 166 -4.03 11.33 -12.62
N ASP A 167 -4.80 10.68 -11.74
CA ASP A 167 -5.04 9.22 -11.76
C ASP A 167 -3.74 8.40 -11.78
N PHE A 168 -2.72 8.87 -11.06
CA PHE A 168 -1.39 8.27 -11.03
C PHE A 168 -1.03 7.82 -9.60
N PRO A 169 -0.85 6.50 -9.34
CA PRO A 169 -0.53 6.00 -8.02
C PRO A 169 0.90 6.33 -7.61
N LEU A 170 1.15 6.35 -6.28
CA LEU A 170 2.50 6.45 -5.74
C LEU A 170 2.94 5.10 -5.16
N THR A 171 4.26 4.91 -5.02
CA THR A 171 4.84 3.84 -4.21
C THR A 171 5.66 4.42 -3.08
N LEU A 172 5.40 3.99 -1.86
CA LEU A 172 6.10 4.44 -0.66
C LEU A 172 6.99 3.33 -0.13
N ASN A 173 8.21 3.67 0.29
CA ASN A 173 9.04 2.81 1.11
C ASN A 173 8.80 3.18 2.58
N VAL A 174 8.31 2.24 3.37
CA VAL A 174 7.88 2.44 4.77
C VAL A 174 8.52 1.41 5.68
N LYS A 175 8.58 1.68 6.97
CA LYS A 175 9.11 0.72 7.95
C LYS A 175 8.23 0.60 9.18
N GLU A 176 7.94 1.69 9.87
CA GLU A 176 7.12 1.73 11.08
C GLU A 176 5.69 2.11 10.72
N MET A 177 4.89 1.10 10.36
CA MET A 177 3.48 1.30 10.07
C MET A 177 2.67 1.36 11.38
N PRO A 178 1.53 2.06 11.42
CA PRO A 178 0.72 2.19 12.66
C PRO A 178 0.27 0.85 13.25
N ASN A 179 0.14 -0.19 12.45
CA ASN A 179 -0.34 -1.51 12.87
C ASN A 179 0.76 -2.59 12.92
N TYR A 180 1.97 -2.31 12.43
CA TYR A 180 3.12 -3.22 12.49
C TYR A 180 4.44 -2.51 12.20
N THR A 181 5.55 -3.15 12.57
CA THR A 181 6.91 -2.73 12.18
C THR A 181 7.49 -3.80 11.27
N SER A 182 7.93 -3.41 10.07
CA SER A 182 8.47 -4.37 9.09
C SER A 182 9.89 -4.87 9.38
N GLY A 183 10.55 -4.31 10.39
CA GLY A 183 11.95 -4.63 10.74
C GLY A 183 12.99 -4.07 9.76
N SER A 184 12.69 -4.04 8.47
CA SER A 184 13.44 -3.44 7.37
C SER A 184 12.45 -2.69 6.46
N GLY A 185 12.91 -2.06 5.38
CA GLY A 185 12.01 -1.35 4.45
C GLY A 185 10.92 -2.24 3.87
N HIS A 186 9.77 -1.65 3.56
CA HIS A 186 8.61 -2.31 2.97
C HIS A 186 7.95 -1.39 1.94
N PHE A 187 7.55 -1.93 0.78
CA PHE A 187 6.88 -1.15 -0.25
C PHE A 187 5.37 -1.35 -0.19
N ILE A 188 4.65 -0.21 -0.28
CA ILE A 188 3.20 -0.12 -0.38
C ILE A 188 2.81 0.79 -1.54
N ALA A 189 1.57 0.68 -2.04
CA ALA A 189 1.03 1.58 -3.05
C ALA A 189 -0.02 2.52 -2.47
N VAL A 190 0.02 3.80 -2.84
CA VAL A 190 -1.03 4.77 -2.50
C VAL A 190 -2.07 4.78 -3.62
N LYS A 191 -3.33 4.62 -3.23
CA LYS A 191 -4.48 4.59 -4.15
C LYS A 191 -5.50 5.70 -3.93
N GLY A 192 -5.44 6.41 -2.81
CA GLY A 192 -6.44 7.44 -2.50
C GLY A 192 -5.99 8.42 -1.43
N TYR A 193 -6.69 9.54 -1.39
CA TYR A 193 -6.54 10.54 -0.33
C TYR A 193 -7.86 11.27 -0.06
N TYR A 194 -7.97 11.80 1.15
CA TYR A 194 -8.99 12.76 1.55
C TYR A 194 -8.33 13.85 2.39
N PHE A 195 -8.33 15.09 1.89
CA PHE A 195 -7.75 16.25 2.56
C PHE A 195 -8.81 17.35 2.72
N ASN A 196 -9.06 17.73 3.98
CA ASN A 196 -9.95 18.83 4.34
C ASN A 196 -9.12 19.97 4.95
N THR A 197 -8.91 21.03 4.16
CA THR A 197 -8.09 22.17 4.58
C THR A 197 -8.78 23.06 5.61
N SER A 198 -10.10 22.98 5.76
CA SER A 198 -10.85 23.74 6.77
C SER A 198 -10.68 23.19 8.18
N THR A 199 -10.44 21.88 8.31
CA THR A 199 -10.29 21.19 9.59
C THR A 199 -8.88 20.64 9.79
N ASP A 200 -7.99 20.79 8.78
CA ASP A 200 -6.68 20.19 8.68
C ASP A 200 -6.66 18.65 8.81
N PHE A 201 -7.80 18.00 8.53
CA PHE A 201 -7.94 16.57 8.54
C PHE A 201 -7.49 15.98 7.19
N LYS A 202 -6.41 15.21 7.20
CA LYS A 202 -5.77 14.66 6.01
C LYS A 202 -5.51 13.16 6.17
N THR A 203 -6.00 12.36 5.22
CA THR A 203 -5.78 10.92 5.22
C THR A 203 -5.33 10.40 3.87
N ILE A 204 -4.55 9.32 3.89
CA ILE A 204 -4.03 8.58 2.73
C ILE A 204 -4.55 7.16 2.79
N THR A 205 -5.08 6.66 1.66
CA THR A 205 -5.51 5.27 1.51
C THR A 205 -4.48 4.49 0.70
N ILE A 206 -4.04 3.37 1.27
CA ILE A 206 -2.98 2.54 0.72
C ILE A 206 -3.46 1.12 0.39
N CYS A 207 -2.73 0.44 -0.48
CA CYS A 207 -2.74 -1.02 -0.66
C CYS A 207 -1.43 -1.58 -0.11
N ASP A 208 -1.54 -2.44 0.89
CA ASP A 208 -0.41 -3.07 1.57
C ASP A 208 -0.29 -4.54 1.13
N PRO A 209 0.84 -4.96 0.53
CA PRO A 209 1.07 -6.35 0.14
C PRO A 209 1.58 -7.25 1.27
N HIS A 210 1.75 -6.76 2.51
CA HIS A 210 2.34 -7.51 3.61
C HIS A 210 1.65 -8.86 3.83
N PRO A 211 2.35 -10.00 3.99
CA PRO A 211 1.73 -11.33 3.97
C PRO A 211 0.71 -11.56 5.11
N THR A 212 0.92 -10.94 6.26
CA THR A 212 0.01 -11.03 7.41
C THR A 212 -1.02 -9.90 7.45
N TYR A 213 -0.62 -8.70 6.99
CA TYR A 213 -1.43 -7.48 7.06
C TYR A 213 -1.86 -7.01 5.66
N SER A 214 -1.95 -7.92 4.69
CA SER A 214 -2.40 -7.58 3.34
C SER A 214 -3.79 -6.96 3.36
N GLY A 215 -3.93 -5.78 2.77
CA GLY A 215 -5.20 -5.09 2.79
C GLY A 215 -5.17 -3.67 2.25
N THR A 216 -6.34 -3.04 2.28
CA THR A 216 -6.50 -1.60 2.04
C THR A 216 -6.70 -0.92 3.39
N TYR A 217 -5.87 0.09 3.68
CA TYR A 217 -5.91 0.84 4.93
C TYR A 217 -5.93 2.33 4.66
N THR A 218 -6.51 3.07 5.61
CA THR A 218 -6.50 4.53 5.59
C THR A 218 -5.85 5.03 6.87
N TYR A 219 -4.80 5.83 6.73
CA TYR A 219 -4.02 6.43 7.80
C TYR A 219 -4.02 7.95 7.66
N THR A 220 -3.70 8.66 8.72
CA THR A 220 -3.45 10.10 8.63
C THR A 220 -2.19 10.39 7.81
N LEU A 221 -2.10 11.59 7.26
CA LEU A 221 -0.90 12.03 6.54
C LEU A 221 0.33 11.95 7.43
N GLU A 222 0.25 12.40 8.70
CA GLU A 222 1.33 12.39 9.68
C GLU A 222 1.84 10.96 9.97
N GLU A 223 0.94 9.98 10.13
CA GLU A 223 1.32 8.57 10.30
C GLU A 223 2.10 8.06 9.08
N MET A 224 1.69 8.44 7.88
CA MET A 224 2.36 8.01 6.66
C MET A 224 3.70 8.73 6.43
N GLU A 225 3.82 10.00 6.78
CA GLU A 225 5.09 10.73 6.79
C GLU A 225 6.10 10.07 7.73
N THR A 226 5.69 9.77 8.96
CA THR A 226 6.51 9.03 9.94
C THR A 226 6.94 7.67 9.40
N ALA A 227 6.03 6.91 8.78
CA ALA A 227 6.34 5.59 8.22
C ALA A 227 7.35 5.65 7.07
N VAL A 228 7.28 6.69 6.21
CA VAL A 228 8.24 6.92 5.12
C VAL A 228 9.60 7.37 5.69
N GLU A 229 9.63 8.31 6.63
CA GLU A 229 10.86 8.77 7.27
C GLU A 229 11.62 7.63 7.95
N SER A 230 10.91 6.72 8.62
CA SER A 230 11.49 5.57 9.31
C SER A 230 12.21 4.58 8.36
N SER A 231 11.95 4.67 7.05
CA SER A 231 12.52 3.83 5.99
C SER A 231 13.36 4.62 4.99
N ASN A 232 14.22 5.51 5.44
CA ASN A 232 15.11 6.35 4.61
C ASN A 232 14.42 7.48 3.81
N GLY A 233 13.12 7.67 3.94
CA GLY A 233 12.38 8.78 3.37
C GLY A 233 12.11 8.73 1.87
N TYR A 234 12.50 7.68 1.14
CA TYR A 234 12.31 7.59 -0.32
C TYR A 234 10.91 7.12 -0.72
N TYR A 235 10.39 7.72 -1.80
CA TYR A 235 9.16 7.28 -2.47
C TYR A 235 9.15 7.68 -3.95
N ASN A 236 8.22 7.11 -4.73
CA ASN A 236 8.04 7.44 -6.13
C ASN A 236 6.67 8.12 -6.33
N ARG A 237 6.67 9.26 -7.00
CA ARG A 237 5.50 10.07 -7.34
C ARG A 237 5.39 10.30 -8.84
N LEU A 238 4.31 10.96 -9.28
CA LEU A 238 4.22 11.52 -10.63
C LEU A 238 5.28 12.62 -10.84
N ASP A 239 5.98 12.56 -11.94
CA ASP A 239 6.81 13.64 -12.46
C ASP A 239 5.89 14.72 -13.06
N ALA A 240 5.80 15.87 -12.40
CA ALA A 240 4.87 16.93 -12.76
C ALA A 240 5.21 17.63 -14.09
N SER A 241 6.43 17.46 -14.60
CA SER A 241 6.83 17.99 -15.90
C SER A 241 6.28 17.21 -17.09
N THR A 242 5.69 16.01 -16.82
CA THR A 242 5.20 15.10 -17.85
C THR A 242 3.67 15.15 -18.05
N VAL A 243 2.96 16.09 -17.41
CA VAL A 243 1.49 16.29 -17.48
C VAL A 243 1.10 17.63 -18.06
#